data_645b39b1ce0c222b4c0b1c022068ed8e
#
_entry.id   645b39b1ce0c222b4c0b1c022068ed8e
#
_cell.length_a   1.000
_cell.length_b   1.000
_cell.length_c   1.000
_cell.angle_alpha   90.00
_cell.angle_beta   90.00
_cell.angle_gamma   90.00
#
_symmetry.space_group_name_H-M   'P 1'
#
loop_
_entity.id
_entity.type
_entity.pdbx_description
1 polymer ?
#
loop_
_entity_poly.entity_id
_entity_poly.type
_entity_poly.pdbx_seq_one_letter_code
_entity_poly.pdbx_strand_id
1 'polypeptide(L)'
;PAAVLAADEATLRNAGLSGQKVGYVRNVAEAFEEHGYTREYFDGMSDEEVVAELTDIKGVGVWTAKMQLMFSLARSDVFPVEDLGIRNGMSALYGDDLTRGEMVETAERWRPYRSYASLYLWRTVD
;
A
#
# COMPACT_ATOMS: atom_id res chain seq x y z
N PRO A 1 6.07 14.32 2.30
CA PRO A 1 7.41 13.91 1.84
C PRO A 1 8.55 14.69 2.49
N ALA A 2 8.43 16.03 2.56
CA ALA A 2 9.48 16.84 3.15
C ALA A 2 9.76 16.47 4.61
N ALA A 3 8.75 16.18 5.39
CA ALA A 3 8.90 15.77 6.78
C ALA A 3 9.65 14.44 6.90
N VAL A 4 9.39 13.50 5.99
CA VAL A 4 10.08 12.22 5.96
C VAL A 4 11.56 12.41 5.61
N LEU A 5 11.85 13.25 4.62
CA LEU A 5 13.22 13.53 4.19
C LEU A 5 14.03 14.24 5.29
N ALA A 6 13.36 15.07 6.09
CA ALA A 6 14.00 15.79 7.20
C ALA A 6 14.21 14.90 8.44
N ALA A 7 13.49 13.79 8.57
CA ALA A 7 13.61 12.87 9.69
C ALA A 7 14.88 12.02 9.54
N ASP A 8 15.56 11.73 10.64
CA ASP A 8 16.69 10.82 10.62
C ASP A 8 16.22 9.35 10.65
N GLU A 9 17.14 8.45 10.35
CA GLU A 9 16.84 7.02 10.31
C GLU A 9 16.35 6.50 11.67
N ALA A 10 16.95 6.97 12.76
CA ALA A 10 16.56 6.54 14.11
C ALA A 10 15.11 6.92 14.42
N THR A 11 14.70 8.12 14.03
CA THR A 11 13.32 8.57 14.22
C THR A 11 12.33 7.69 13.44
N LEU A 12 12.65 7.36 12.19
CA LEU A 12 11.80 6.51 11.36
C LEU A 12 11.76 5.08 11.89
N ARG A 13 12.88 4.55 12.36
CA ARG A 13 12.93 3.22 12.97
C ARG A 13 12.14 3.15 14.27
N ASN A 14 12.19 4.21 15.07
CA ASN A 14 11.40 4.31 16.30
C ASN A 14 9.89 4.34 16.04
N ALA A 15 9.49 4.74 14.84
CA ALA A 15 8.09 4.68 14.41
C ALA A 15 7.68 3.26 13.94
N GLY A 16 8.56 2.25 14.10
CA GLY A 16 8.26 0.86 13.80
C GLY A 16 8.75 0.37 12.44
N LEU A 17 9.55 1.16 11.73
CA LEU A 17 10.05 0.79 10.41
C LEU A 17 11.38 0.03 10.51
N SER A 18 11.52 -1.05 9.72
CA SER A 18 12.80 -1.74 9.56
C SER A 18 13.76 -0.86 8.75
N GLY A 19 15.07 -1.16 8.80
CA GLY A 19 16.06 -0.42 8.00
C GLY A 19 15.75 -0.43 6.52
N GLN A 20 15.27 -1.55 5.97
CA GLN A 20 14.86 -1.66 4.58
C GLN A 20 13.65 -0.78 4.27
N LYS A 21 12.65 -0.78 5.16
CA LYS A 21 11.46 0.06 4.99
C LYS A 21 11.78 1.54 5.10
N VAL A 22 12.73 1.93 5.95
CA VAL A 22 13.21 3.30 6.02
C VAL A 22 13.75 3.74 4.66
N GLY A 23 14.57 2.90 4.01
CA GLY A 23 15.08 3.18 2.67
C GLY A 23 13.95 3.38 1.65
N TYR A 24 12.95 2.51 1.66
CA TYR A 24 11.81 2.63 0.74
C TYR A 24 10.99 3.89 1.00
N VAL A 25 10.72 4.20 2.26
CA VAL A 25 9.96 5.41 2.63
C VAL A 25 10.69 6.66 2.16
N ARG A 26 12.01 6.73 2.33
CA ARG A 26 12.82 7.85 1.84
C ARG A 26 12.80 7.96 0.33
N ASN A 27 12.92 6.83 -0.39
CA ASN A 27 12.87 6.82 -1.86
C ASN A 27 11.53 7.35 -2.37
N VAL A 28 10.44 6.96 -1.74
CA VAL A 28 9.10 7.44 -2.10
C VAL A 28 8.99 8.95 -1.83
N ALA A 29 9.47 9.39 -0.67
CA ALA A 29 9.43 10.81 -0.31
C ALA A 29 10.24 11.67 -1.27
N GLU A 30 11.45 11.22 -1.65
CA GLU A 30 12.27 11.91 -2.63
C GLU A 30 11.59 12.01 -3.99
N ALA A 31 10.97 10.91 -4.44
CA ALA A 31 10.23 10.89 -5.70
C ALA A 31 9.06 11.86 -5.68
N PHE A 32 8.34 11.94 -4.58
CA PHE A 32 7.23 12.88 -4.43
C PHE A 32 7.71 14.33 -4.51
N GLU A 33 8.82 14.65 -3.87
CA GLU A 33 9.41 16.00 -3.96
C GLU A 33 9.94 16.30 -5.37
N GLU A 34 10.65 15.35 -5.97
CA GLU A 34 11.29 15.52 -7.28
C GLU A 34 10.26 15.67 -8.40
N HIS A 35 9.20 14.84 -8.38
CA HIS A 35 8.16 14.86 -9.42
C HIS A 35 7.01 15.81 -9.11
N GLY A 36 6.99 16.41 -7.93
CA GLY A 36 5.89 17.28 -7.50
C GLY A 36 4.59 16.50 -7.30
N TYR A 37 4.67 15.24 -6.90
CA TYR A 37 3.49 14.43 -6.66
C TYR A 37 2.68 14.98 -5.51
N THR A 38 1.41 15.25 -5.78
CA THR A 38 0.44 15.69 -4.80
C THR A 38 -0.81 14.84 -4.96
N ARG A 39 -1.73 14.98 -4.02
CA ARG A 39 -3.02 14.33 -4.13
C ARG A 39 -3.74 14.72 -5.43
N GLU A 40 -3.67 16.00 -5.78
CA GLU A 40 -4.25 16.54 -6.99
C GLU A 40 -3.64 15.96 -8.26
N TYR A 41 -2.35 15.68 -8.24
CA TYR A 41 -1.67 15.04 -9.37
C TYR A 41 -2.34 13.71 -9.75
N PHE A 42 -2.79 12.94 -8.76
CA PHE A 42 -3.36 11.61 -8.97
C PHE A 42 -4.88 11.61 -9.12
N ASP A 43 -5.57 12.72 -8.84
CA ASP A 43 -7.03 12.76 -8.79
C ASP A 43 -7.73 12.27 -10.07
N GLY A 44 -7.15 12.53 -11.23
CA GLY A 44 -7.72 12.11 -12.51
C GLY A 44 -7.29 10.71 -12.97
N MET A 45 -6.51 10.00 -12.17
CA MET A 45 -5.94 8.70 -12.54
C MET A 45 -6.69 7.55 -11.89
N SER A 46 -6.82 6.43 -12.61
CA SER A 46 -7.34 5.19 -12.02
C SER A 46 -6.30 4.61 -11.04
N ASP A 47 -6.75 3.66 -10.20
CA ASP A 47 -5.84 2.99 -9.27
C ASP A 47 -4.70 2.28 -10.02
N GLU A 48 -5.01 1.62 -11.14
CA GLU A 48 -4.03 0.94 -11.98
C GLU A 48 -3.01 1.91 -12.57
N GLU A 49 -3.46 3.09 -13.01
CA GLU A 49 -2.58 4.13 -13.52
C GLU A 49 -1.65 4.67 -12.43
N VAL A 50 -2.16 4.87 -11.21
CA VAL A 50 -1.34 5.31 -10.08
C VAL A 50 -0.30 4.26 -9.73
N VAL A 51 -0.68 2.99 -9.69
CA VAL A 51 0.26 1.89 -9.42
C VAL A 51 1.37 1.86 -10.48
N ALA A 52 1.02 2.00 -11.75
CA ALA A 52 2.00 2.01 -12.83
C ALA A 52 2.98 3.17 -12.69
N GLU A 53 2.47 4.37 -12.39
CA GLU A 53 3.31 5.55 -12.20
C GLU A 53 4.27 5.39 -11.02
N LEU A 54 3.77 4.91 -9.88
CA LEU A 54 4.58 4.76 -8.67
C LEU A 54 5.59 3.63 -8.78
N THR A 55 5.25 2.53 -9.45
CA THR A 55 6.17 1.40 -9.59
C THR A 55 7.33 1.67 -10.56
N ASP A 56 7.26 2.75 -11.35
CA ASP A 56 8.41 3.24 -12.12
C ASP A 56 9.52 3.80 -11.23
N ILE A 57 9.20 4.14 -10.00
CA ILE A 57 10.18 4.65 -9.04
C ILE A 57 11.03 3.48 -8.54
N LYS A 58 12.35 3.64 -8.59
CA LYS A 58 13.27 2.59 -8.13
C LYS A 58 13.01 2.23 -6.66
N GLY A 59 12.79 0.96 -6.40
CA GLY A 59 12.54 0.44 -5.06
C GLY A 59 11.07 0.44 -4.66
N VAL A 60 10.18 0.94 -5.51
CA VAL A 60 8.74 0.93 -5.24
C VAL A 60 8.09 -0.24 -5.97
N GLY A 61 7.62 -1.22 -5.22
CA GLY A 61 6.85 -2.33 -5.75
C GLY A 61 5.35 -2.09 -5.64
N VAL A 62 4.58 -3.07 -6.12
CA VAL A 62 3.11 -3.00 -6.12
C VAL A 62 2.55 -2.85 -4.70
N TRP A 63 3.13 -3.54 -3.71
CA TRP A 63 2.70 -3.43 -2.32
C TRP A 63 2.80 -1.99 -1.82
N THR A 64 3.96 -1.35 -2.03
CA THR A 64 4.19 0.04 -1.61
C THR A 64 3.23 0.99 -2.31
N ALA A 65 3.03 0.80 -3.62
CA ALA A 65 2.09 1.63 -4.40
C ALA A 65 0.67 1.51 -3.87
N LYS A 66 0.23 0.29 -3.54
CA LYS A 66 -1.11 0.07 -2.97
C LYS A 66 -1.26 0.67 -1.58
N MET A 67 -0.20 0.65 -0.76
CA MET A 67 -0.21 1.33 0.54
C MET A 67 -0.38 2.85 0.36
N GLN A 68 0.27 3.43 -0.63
CA GLN A 68 0.07 4.85 -0.95
C GLN A 68 -1.37 5.15 -1.38
N LEU A 69 -1.96 4.30 -2.22
CA LEU A 69 -3.35 4.45 -2.63
C LEU A 69 -4.29 4.49 -1.43
N MET A 70 -4.11 3.57 -0.49
CA MET A 70 -5.00 3.45 0.66
C MET A 70 -4.80 4.58 1.68
N PHE A 71 -3.55 4.84 2.06
CA PHE A 71 -3.26 5.67 3.23
C PHE A 71 -2.93 7.13 2.89
N SER A 72 -2.35 7.39 1.73
CA SER A 72 -2.02 8.76 1.31
C SER A 72 -3.07 9.35 0.39
N LEU A 73 -3.63 8.55 -0.51
CA LEU A 73 -4.61 9.01 -1.49
C LEU A 73 -6.05 8.67 -1.10
N ALA A 74 -6.24 7.94 0.00
CA ALA A 74 -7.55 7.57 0.54
C ALA A 74 -8.47 6.88 -0.48
N ARG A 75 -7.90 6.05 -1.36
CA ARG A 75 -8.69 5.29 -2.33
C ARG A 75 -9.46 4.17 -1.63
N SER A 76 -10.74 4.04 -1.94
CA SER A 76 -11.66 3.15 -1.21
C SER A 76 -11.68 1.71 -1.70
N ASP A 77 -11.15 1.45 -2.89
CA ASP A 77 -11.31 0.16 -3.56
C ASP A 77 -9.96 -0.47 -3.93
N VAL A 78 -9.10 -0.65 -2.93
CA VAL A 78 -7.78 -1.26 -3.10
C VAL A 78 -7.73 -2.57 -2.34
N PHE A 79 -7.28 -3.64 -3.00
CA PHE A 79 -7.06 -4.93 -2.35
C PHE A 79 -5.57 -5.32 -2.47
N PRO A 80 -4.80 -5.12 -1.38
CA PRO A 80 -3.34 -5.36 -1.43
C PRO A 80 -3.01 -6.83 -1.16
N VAL A 81 -3.32 -7.71 -2.12
CA VAL A 81 -3.05 -9.15 -1.99
C VAL A 81 -1.56 -9.45 -1.82
N GLU A 82 -0.71 -8.50 -2.19
CA GLU A 82 0.75 -8.59 -2.00
C GLU A 82 1.15 -8.53 -0.53
N ASP A 83 0.26 -8.05 0.34
CA ASP A 83 0.53 -7.93 1.76
C ASP A 83 0.31 -9.23 2.50
N LEU A 84 1.29 -9.63 3.31
CA LEU A 84 1.21 -10.87 4.07
C LEU A 84 0.05 -10.87 5.07
N GLY A 85 -0.19 -9.76 5.76
CA GLY A 85 -1.30 -9.64 6.71
C GLY A 85 -2.65 -9.83 6.03
N ILE A 86 -2.82 -9.32 4.82
CA ILE A 86 -4.03 -9.52 4.02
C ILE A 86 -4.20 -11.00 3.68
N ARG A 87 -3.14 -11.66 3.22
CA ARG A 87 -3.23 -13.10 2.90
C ARG A 87 -3.52 -13.93 4.14
N ASN A 88 -2.92 -13.60 5.28
CA ASN A 88 -3.20 -14.28 6.54
C ASN A 88 -4.65 -14.08 6.96
N GLY A 89 -5.21 -12.88 6.80
CA GLY A 89 -6.61 -12.61 7.09
C GLY A 89 -7.55 -13.41 6.19
N MET A 90 -7.23 -13.51 4.90
CA MET A 90 -8.02 -14.33 3.96
C MET A 90 -7.97 -15.81 4.35
N SER A 91 -6.81 -16.31 4.72
CA SER A 91 -6.66 -17.71 5.18
C SER A 91 -7.45 -17.97 6.46
N ALA A 92 -7.47 -17.03 7.38
CA ALA A 92 -8.23 -17.16 8.63
C ALA A 92 -9.74 -17.24 8.39
N LEU A 93 -10.25 -16.53 7.38
CA LEU A 93 -11.69 -16.48 7.08
C LEU A 93 -12.14 -17.59 6.12
N TYR A 94 -11.31 -17.96 5.16
CA TYR A 94 -11.72 -18.83 4.04
C TYR A 94 -10.89 -20.11 3.91
N GLY A 95 -9.90 -20.33 4.79
CA GLY A 95 -9.03 -21.48 4.77
C GLY A 95 -7.71 -21.26 4.07
N ASP A 96 -6.75 -22.16 4.34
CA ASP A 96 -5.35 -21.99 3.92
C ASP A 96 -5.08 -22.38 2.47
N ASP A 97 -6.06 -22.94 1.78
CA ASP A 97 -5.88 -23.47 0.42
C ASP A 97 -6.08 -22.45 -0.69
N LEU A 98 -6.41 -21.20 -0.36
CA LEU A 98 -6.63 -20.17 -1.36
C LEU A 98 -5.34 -19.71 -2.02
N THR A 99 -5.33 -19.69 -3.36
CA THR A 99 -4.28 -19.02 -4.12
C THR A 99 -4.50 -17.51 -4.09
N ARG A 100 -3.46 -16.74 -4.47
CA ARG A 100 -3.61 -15.27 -4.60
C ARG A 100 -4.71 -14.90 -5.57
N GLY A 101 -4.80 -15.60 -6.71
CA GLY A 101 -5.86 -15.37 -7.68
C GLY A 101 -7.25 -15.58 -7.11
N GLU A 102 -7.42 -16.64 -6.31
CA GLU A 102 -8.68 -16.91 -5.64
C GLU A 102 -9.02 -15.86 -4.58
N MET A 103 -8.01 -15.35 -3.87
CA MET A 103 -8.19 -14.25 -2.92
C MET A 103 -8.69 -12.98 -3.62
N VAL A 104 -8.09 -12.63 -4.75
CA VAL A 104 -8.50 -11.49 -5.56
C VAL A 104 -9.93 -11.66 -6.06
N GLU A 105 -10.26 -12.86 -6.55
CA GLU A 105 -11.61 -13.18 -7.02
C GLU A 105 -12.65 -13.07 -5.91
N THR A 106 -12.33 -13.57 -4.73
CA THR A 106 -13.19 -13.47 -3.55
C THR A 106 -13.42 -12.01 -3.16
N ALA A 107 -12.38 -11.18 -3.24
CA ALA A 107 -12.45 -9.76 -2.88
C ALA A 107 -13.30 -8.94 -3.87
N GLU A 108 -13.59 -9.44 -5.07
CA GLU A 108 -14.43 -8.75 -6.04
C GLU A 108 -15.80 -8.39 -5.48
N ARG A 109 -16.36 -9.24 -4.58
CA ARG A 109 -17.66 -8.99 -3.94
C ARG A 109 -17.66 -7.76 -3.03
N TRP A 110 -16.48 -7.27 -2.64
CA TRP A 110 -16.36 -6.11 -1.75
C TRP A 110 -16.21 -4.80 -2.49
N ARG A 111 -16.19 -4.81 -3.82
CA ARG A 111 -16.17 -3.60 -4.61
C ARG A 111 -17.41 -2.74 -4.30
N PRO A 112 -17.31 -1.44 -4.27
CA PRO A 112 -16.13 -0.57 -4.44
C PRO A 112 -15.42 -0.22 -3.12
N TYR A 113 -15.48 -1.06 -2.12
CA TYR A 113 -14.99 -0.79 -0.76
C TYR A 113 -13.92 -1.78 -0.29
N ARG A 114 -13.12 -2.30 -1.23
CA ARG A 114 -12.09 -3.30 -0.88
C ARG A 114 -11.05 -2.78 0.11
N SER A 115 -10.77 -1.47 0.15
CA SER A 115 -9.86 -0.89 1.14
C SER A 115 -10.40 -1.05 2.56
N TYR A 116 -11.69 -0.81 2.76
CA TYR A 116 -12.31 -0.98 4.07
C TYR A 116 -12.34 -2.44 4.50
N ALA A 117 -12.64 -3.35 3.58
CA ALA A 117 -12.56 -4.78 3.85
C ALA A 117 -11.14 -5.20 4.24
N SER A 118 -10.13 -4.61 3.60
CA SER A 118 -8.72 -4.88 3.92
C SER A 118 -8.37 -4.45 5.35
N LEU A 119 -8.91 -3.34 5.83
CA LEU A 119 -8.71 -2.92 7.23
C LEU A 119 -9.28 -3.95 8.20
N TYR A 120 -10.41 -4.54 7.89
CA TYR A 120 -10.98 -5.63 8.69
C TYR A 120 -10.09 -6.87 8.69
N LEU A 121 -9.53 -7.23 7.53
CA LEU A 121 -8.62 -8.37 7.43
C LEU A 121 -7.38 -8.18 8.31
N TRP A 122 -6.81 -6.99 8.33
CA TRP A 122 -5.68 -6.70 9.20
C TRP A 122 -6.04 -6.83 10.68
N ARG A 123 -7.22 -6.39 11.08
CA ARG A 123 -7.70 -6.57 12.46
C ARG A 123 -7.84 -8.02 12.87
N THR A 124 -8.19 -8.89 11.93
CA THR A 124 -8.35 -10.33 12.17
C THR A 124 -7.05 -11.00 12.59
N VAL A 125 -5.91 -10.49 12.13
CA VAL A 125 -4.58 -11.08 12.37
C VAL A 125 -3.73 -10.29 13.37
N ASP A 126 -4.17 -9.15 13.82
CA ASP A 126 -3.45 -8.34 14.81
C ASP A 126 -3.69 -8.86 16.25
#